data_4924ee6ea8c2ad9311572a27c6042b17
#
_entry.id   4924ee6ea8c2ad9311572a27c6042b17
#
_cell.length_a   1.000
_cell.length_b   1.000
_cell.length_c   1.000
_cell.angle_alpha   90.00
_cell.angle_beta   90.00
_cell.angle_gamma   90.00
#
_symmetry.space_group_name_H-M   'P 1'
#
loop_
_entity.id
_entity.type
_entity.pdbx_description
1 polymer ?
#
loop_
_entity_poly.entity_id
_entity_poly.type
_entity_poly.pdbx_seq_one_letter_code
_entity_poly.pdbx_strand_id
1 'polypeptide(L)'
;MREFTKPFFLALMLLTRLALASPAETEAGMPAPGSGVRAPLTLEQCVALALENHPALRGATSDVEGARAGVRIARASALPQVGLSGSYTQSKGTLGTSGGGASPEGYSAALSVHQLLFDSGRTPALIRGAELEAGAALATHDQVEQVVVFGARQSYFGVLAAEQVLLARTQGQELAALNLKAAQARYQEGIAPKADVTKAEVELATAQLDAIRAQNGVHLAYASLDDALGLPPMTRLAIAREVQTPKEPPTLERLLAAAYRDRPELERARDSVEAARAAVTVAASATRPALFATLGTDWMSSSATTDSGWTAGIALGFPLWDGGGTASHIRQTRAGVESARAAYDNVKQQIGLDVQQAYLNVVEADQRVATAEKLVAQAEENYRIAQGRYAGGVGPMLDVVDAETALTGARTSYAQARYDAQVTRAQLDLAVAHPFRGEGATREK
;
A
#
# COMPACT_ATOMS: atom_id res chain seq x y z
N MET A 1 46.60 42.82 -20.11
CA MET A 1 46.10 41.88 -19.06
C MET A 1 44.63 42.11 -18.69
N ARG A 2 43.73 42.54 -19.55
CA ARG A 2 42.33 42.78 -19.16
C ARG A 2 41.26 42.20 -20.13
N GLU A 3 41.68 41.44 -21.13
CA GLU A 3 40.71 40.97 -22.16
C GLU A 3 40.46 39.45 -22.20
N PHE A 4 41.17 38.61 -21.45
CA PHE A 4 41.03 37.14 -21.53
C PHE A 4 40.07 36.55 -20.45
N THR A 5 39.58 37.33 -19.49
CA THR A 5 38.70 36.82 -18.43
C THR A 5 37.20 36.81 -18.78
N LYS A 6 36.79 37.52 -19.81
CA LYS A 6 35.37 37.63 -20.20
C LYS A 6 34.79 36.39 -20.90
N PRO A 7 35.48 35.63 -21.77
CA PRO A 7 34.87 34.49 -22.46
C PRO A 7 34.66 33.27 -21.54
N PHE A 8 35.53 33.11 -20.51
CA PHE A 8 35.44 31.93 -19.62
C PHE A 8 34.25 32.00 -18.65
N PHE A 9 33.93 33.16 -18.13
CA PHE A 9 32.74 33.36 -17.27
C PHE A 9 31.44 33.30 -18.07
N LEU A 10 31.45 33.70 -19.33
CA LEU A 10 30.26 33.65 -20.19
C LEU A 10 29.93 32.21 -20.60
N ALA A 11 30.93 31.37 -20.85
CA ALA A 11 30.72 29.95 -21.18
C ALA A 11 30.23 29.14 -19.98
N LEU A 12 30.67 29.45 -18.77
CA LEU A 12 30.21 28.81 -17.54
C LEU A 12 28.77 29.21 -17.21
N MET A 13 28.38 30.47 -17.48
CA MET A 13 26.97 30.91 -17.29
C MET A 13 26.01 30.38 -18.37
N LEU A 14 26.50 30.02 -19.57
CA LEU A 14 25.63 29.39 -20.60
C LEU A 14 25.38 27.91 -20.31
N LEU A 15 26.33 27.19 -19.72
CA LEU A 15 26.15 25.77 -19.34
C LEU A 15 25.24 25.60 -18.14
N THR A 16 25.17 26.56 -17.22
CA THR A 16 24.25 26.53 -16.08
C THR A 16 22.78 26.83 -16.45
N ARG A 17 22.52 27.47 -17.59
CA ARG A 17 21.14 27.71 -18.07
C ARG A 17 20.53 26.52 -18.81
N LEU A 18 21.30 25.54 -19.24
CA LEU A 18 20.76 24.34 -19.90
C LEU A 18 20.31 23.24 -18.92
N ALA A 19 20.71 23.32 -17.65
CA ALA A 19 20.37 22.33 -16.62
C ALA A 19 19.13 22.66 -15.75
N LEU A 20 18.49 23.82 -15.99
CA LEU A 20 17.36 24.31 -15.18
C LEU A 20 16.07 24.51 -15.99
N ALA A 21 15.88 23.72 -17.04
CA ALA A 21 14.54 23.59 -17.63
C ALA A 21 13.77 22.51 -16.81
N SER A 22 13.27 22.92 -15.65
CA SER A 22 12.22 22.16 -14.92
C SER A 22 10.98 22.18 -15.81
N PRO A 23 10.34 21.05 -16.11
CA PRO A 23 9.03 21.05 -16.71
C PRO A 23 8.07 21.76 -15.76
N ALA A 24 7.38 22.78 -16.24
CA ALA A 24 6.29 23.41 -15.51
C ALA A 24 5.25 22.32 -15.15
N GLU A 25 5.06 22.07 -13.87
CA GLU A 25 3.92 21.32 -13.38
C GLU A 25 2.65 22.07 -13.82
N THR A 26 1.99 21.54 -14.82
CA THR A 26 0.63 21.93 -15.15
C THR A 26 -0.24 21.42 -14.02
N GLU A 27 -0.64 22.31 -13.12
CA GLU A 27 -1.74 22.02 -12.18
C GLU A 27 -2.96 21.63 -13.00
N ALA A 28 -3.20 20.32 -13.10
CA ALA A 28 -4.45 19.80 -13.59
C ALA A 28 -5.53 20.20 -12.58
N GLY A 29 -6.29 21.22 -12.92
CA GLY A 29 -7.42 21.70 -12.12
C GLY A 29 -8.35 20.53 -11.80
N MET A 30 -8.57 20.28 -10.50
CA MET A 30 -9.59 19.36 -10.02
C MET A 30 -10.94 19.73 -10.64
N PRO A 31 -11.67 18.79 -11.26
CA PRO A 31 -13.02 19.05 -11.70
C PRO A 31 -13.89 19.37 -10.47
N ALA A 32 -14.58 20.50 -10.52
CA ALA A 32 -15.54 20.90 -9.50
C ALA A 32 -16.59 19.79 -9.28
N PRO A 33 -17.05 19.54 -8.04
CA PRO A 33 -18.05 18.52 -7.75
C PRO A 33 -19.37 18.91 -8.43
N GLY A 34 -19.66 18.25 -9.55
CA GLY A 34 -20.92 18.37 -10.26
C GLY A 34 -22.06 17.83 -9.41
N SER A 35 -23.02 18.69 -9.07
CA SER A 35 -24.28 18.39 -8.38
C SER A 35 -25.26 17.65 -9.32
N GLY A 36 -24.93 16.42 -9.69
CA GLY A 36 -25.83 15.49 -10.35
C GLY A 36 -26.05 14.28 -9.44
N VAL A 37 -27.29 13.83 -9.29
CA VAL A 37 -27.60 12.53 -8.65
C VAL A 37 -26.88 11.46 -9.47
N ARG A 38 -25.68 11.07 -9.02
CA ARG A 38 -24.93 9.98 -9.65
C ARG A 38 -25.71 8.68 -9.41
N ALA A 39 -25.82 7.85 -10.45
CA ALA A 39 -26.36 6.50 -10.31
C ALA A 39 -25.65 5.77 -9.13
N PRO A 40 -26.35 4.90 -8.39
CA PRO A 40 -25.73 4.17 -7.29
C PRO A 40 -24.52 3.39 -7.80
N LEU A 41 -23.37 3.56 -7.13
CA LEU A 41 -22.11 2.91 -7.48
C LEU A 41 -22.17 1.41 -7.17
N THR A 42 -21.81 0.60 -8.14
CA THR A 42 -21.62 -0.84 -7.93
C THR A 42 -20.28 -1.11 -7.24
N LEU A 43 -20.10 -2.32 -6.71
CA LEU A 43 -18.83 -2.76 -6.12
C LEU A 43 -17.66 -2.57 -7.09
N GLU A 44 -17.85 -2.93 -8.35
CA GLU A 44 -16.82 -2.84 -9.39
C GLU A 44 -16.42 -1.39 -9.68
N GLN A 45 -17.40 -0.49 -9.70
CA GLN A 45 -17.15 0.94 -9.86
C GLN A 45 -16.43 1.55 -8.64
N CYS A 46 -16.75 1.10 -7.42
CA CYS A 46 -16.00 1.51 -6.23
C CYS A 46 -14.56 1.02 -6.27
N VAL A 47 -14.31 -0.23 -6.67
CA VAL A 47 -12.94 -0.75 -6.84
C VAL A 47 -12.18 0.03 -7.91
N ALA A 48 -12.80 0.33 -9.06
CA ALA A 48 -12.17 1.13 -10.11
C ALA A 48 -11.79 2.55 -9.62
N LEU A 49 -12.69 3.20 -8.88
CA LEU A 49 -12.43 4.50 -8.26
C LEU A 49 -11.28 4.46 -7.25
N ALA A 50 -11.21 3.41 -6.43
CA ALA A 50 -10.11 3.23 -5.48
C ALA A 50 -8.77 3.07 -6.20
N LEU A 51 -8.72 2.26 -7.26
CA LEU A 51 -7.51 2.05 -8.06
C LEU A 51 -7.05 3.34 -8.77
N GLU A 52 -7.96 4.21 -9.15
CA GLU A 52 -7.62 5.48 -9.80
C GLU A 52 -7.14 6.55 -8.80
N ASN A 53 -7.76 6.64 -7.62
CA ASN A 53 -7.59 7.80 -6.73
C ASN A 53 -6.73 7.51 -5.49
N HIS A 54 -6.55 6.24 -5.09
CA HIS A 54 -5.95 5.93 -3.79
C HIS A 54 -4.49 6.36 -3.69
N PRO A 55 -4.10 7.17 -2.67
CA PRO A 55 -2.75 7.73 -2.56
C PRO A 55 -1.65 6.67 -2.44
N ALA A 56 -1.94 5.52 -1.81
CA ALA A 56 -0.97 4.44 -1.66
C ALA A 56 -0.51 3.86 -3.01
N LEU A 57 -1.38 3.79 -4.02
CA LEU A 57 -1.01 3.33 -5.37
C LEU A 57 -0.12 4.33 -6.08
N ARG A 58 -0.38 5.63 -5.94
CA ARG A 58 0.50 6.68 -6.48
C ARG A 58 1.89 6.61 -5.85
N GLY A 59 1.96 6.38 -4.53
CA GLY A 59 3.21 6.14 -3.83
C GLY A 59 3.95 4.93 -4.38
N ALA A 60 3.29 3.78 -4.46
CA ALA A 60 3.87 2.54 -4.98
C ALA A 60 4.34 2.65 -6.45
N THR A 61 3.59 3.39 -7.29
CA THR A 61 4.01 3.70 -8.67
C THR A 61 5.29 4.52 -8.70
N SER A 62 5.40 5.55 -7.84
CA SER A 62 6.61 6.36 -7.73
C SER A 62 7.80 5.55 -7.22
N ASP A 63 7.59 4.60 -6.31
CA ASP A 63 8.64 3.68 -5.83
C ASP A 63 9.15 2.78 -6.96
N VAL A 64 8.28 2.27 -7.82
CA VAL A 64 8.67 1.51 -9.03
C VAL A 64 9.48 2.38 -9.98
N GLU A 65 9.10 3.63 -10.22
CA GLU A 65 9.87 4.56 -11.05
C GLU A 65 11.25 4.86 -10.45
N GLY A 66 11.31 5.04 -9.12
CA GLY A 66 12.55 5.20 -8.38
C GLY A 66 13.48 4.00 -8.53
N ALA A 67 12.95 2.79 -8.37
CA ALA A 67 13.71 1.55 -8.54
C ALA A 67 14.21 1.36 -9.99
N ARG A 68 13.38 1.68 -10.99
CA ARG A 68 13.79 1.70 -12.41
C ARG A 68 14.88 2.73 -12.69
N ALA A 69 14.85 3.89 -12.02
CA ALA A 69 15.94 4.86 -12.08
C ALA A 69 17.22 4.30 -11.45
N GLY A 70 17.13 3.53 -10.37
CA GLY A 70 18.24 2.77 -9.76
C GLY A 70 18.91 1.82 -10.76
N VAL A 71 18.13 1.10 -11.57
CA VAL A 71 18.68 0.27 -12.68
C VAL A 71 19.46 1.11 -13.67
N ARG A 72 18.95 2.30 -14.06
CA ARG A 72 19.67 3.21 -14.98
C ARG A 72 20.95 3.72 -14.36
N ILE A 73 20.96 4.04 -13.06
CA ILE A 73 22.17 4.44 -12.31
C ILE A 73 23.18 3.31 -12.30
N ALA A 74 22.77 2.07 -12.01
CA ALA A 74 23.67 0.91 -12.05
C ALA A 74 24.27 0.70 -13.45
N ARG A 75 23.48 0.82 -14.51
CA ARG A 75 23.94 0.71 -15.90
C ARG A 75 24.86 1.85 -16.31
N ALA A 76 24.66 3.07 -15.77
CA ALA A 76 25.51 4.21 -16.05
C ALA A 76 26.96 3.97 -15.59
N SER A 77 27.21 3.14 -14.58
CA SER A 77 28.57 2.78 -14.14
C SER A 77 29.38 2.01 -15.19
N ALA A 78 28.72 1.41 -16.18
CA ALA A 78 29.39 0.75 -17.34
C ALA A 78 29.70 1.72 -18.49
N LEU A 79 29.19 2.95 -18.46
CA LEU A 79 29.35 3.96 -19.52
C LEU A 79 30.50 4.90 -19.20
N PRO A 80 31.06 5.63 -20.22
CA PRO A 80 32.05 6.65 -19.98
C PRO A 80 31.56 7.74 -19.05
N GLN A 81 32.33 8.02 -18.00
CA GLN A 81 32.07 9.12 -17.06
C GLN A 81 32.91 10.33 -17.48
N VAL A 82 32.23 11.43 -17.80
CA VAL A 82 32.88 12.69 -18.20
C VAL A 82 32.78 13.69 -17.07
N GLY A 83 33.91 14.19 -16.60
CA GLY A 83 33.98 15.17 -15.51
C GLY A 83 34.74 16.41 -15.94
N LEU A 84 34.24 17.59 -15.57
CA LEU A 84 34.94 18.86 -15.64
C LEU A 84 35.20 19.34 -14.23
N SER A 85 36.46 19.63 -13.92
CA SER A 85 36.85 20.20 -12.63
C SER A 85 37.62 21.51 -12.83
N GLY A 86 37.45 22.43 -11.90
CA GLY A 86 38.22 23.68 -11.86
C GLY A 86 38.60 23.99 -10.44
N SER A 87 39.83 24.45 -10.21
CA SER A 87 40.25 24.88 -8.89
C SER A 87 41.05 26.18 -8.96
N TYR A 88 40.93 26.97 -7.91
CA TYR A 88 41.79 28.09 -7.59
C TYR A 88 42.51 27.74 -6.29
N THR A 89 43.83 27.83 -6.30
CA THR A 89 44.64 27.55 -5.13
C THR A 89 45.55 28.76 -4.86
N GLN A 90 45.49 29.27 -3.64
CA GLN A 90 46.40 30.26 -3.12
C GLN A 90 47.14 29.66 -1.94
N SER A 91 48.44 29.49 -2.06
CA SER A 91 49.23 28.96 -0.95
C SER A 91 50.23 30.02 -0.48
N LYS A 92 50.26 30.25 0.84
CA LYS A 92 51.28 31.08 1.50
C LYS A 92 52.15 30.16 2.34
N GLY A 93 53.28 29.74 1.81
CA GLY A 93 54.20 28.84 2.50
C GLY A 93 55.42 29.61 3.01
N THR A 94 55.74 29.49 4.29
CA THR A 94 57.02 29.89 4.88
C THR A 94 57.86 28.62 4.94
N LEU A 95 58.50 28.24 3.84
CA LEU A 95 59.61 27.28 3.89
C LEU A 95 60.88 28.12 3.84
N GLY A 96 61.60 28.13 4.97
CA GLY A 96 62.88 28.78 5.10
C GLY A 96 63.91 28.17 4.18
N THR A 97 64.23 28.89 3.10
CA THR A 97 65.53 29.10 2.53
C THR A 97 65.44 30.24 1.50
N SER A 98 66.29 31.21 1.69
CA SER A 98 66.65 32.36 0.89
C SER A 98 66.21 32.35 -0.58
N GLY A 99 65.17 33.12 -0.92
CA GLY A 99 64.82 33.45 -2.31
C GLY A 99 63.34 33.88 -2.37
N GLY A 100 63.09 35.17 -2.58
CA GLY A 100 61.86 35.94 -2.75
C GLY A 100 60.53 35.16 -2.76
N GLY A 101 59.71 35.42 -1.74
CA GLY A 101 58.40 34.83 -1.63
C GLY A 101 57.40 35.31 -2.66
N ALA A 102 57.20 34.53 -3.72
CA ALA A 102 56.04 34.60 -4.53
C ALA A 102 55.00 33.61 -3.91
N SER A 103 53.85 34.11 -3.50
CA SER A 103 52.72 33.26 -3.19
C SER A 103 52.23 32.70 -4.50
N PRO A 104 52.36 31.39 -4.75
CA PRO A 104 51.86 30.86 -6.00
C PRO A 104 50.32 30.85 -5.98
N GLU A 105 49.76 31.80 -6.69
CA GLU A 105 48.35 31.74 -7.10
C GLU A 105 48.25 30.87 -8.34
N GLY A 106 47.37 29.90 -8.33
CA GLY A 106 47.19 29.02 -9.47
C GLY A 106 45.71 28.75 -9.75
N TYR A 107 45.38 28.80 -11.02
CA TYR A 107 44.11 28.34 -11.58
C TYR A 107 44.34 27.02 -12.30
N SER A 108 43.48 26.02 -12.09
CA SER A 108 43.49 24.83 -12.92
C SER A 108 42.11 24.47 -13.41
N ALA A 109 42.03 23.93 -14.61
CA ALA A 109 40.84 23.30 -15.14
C ALA A 109 41.23 21.95 -15.77
N ALA A 110 40.44 20.93 -15.53
CA ALA A 110 40.66 19.61 -16.10
C ALA A 110 39.35 19.00 -16.61
N LEU A 111 39.40 18.49 -17.84
CA LEU A 111 38.34 17.63 -18.40
C LEU A 111 38.85 16.19 -18.35
N SER A 112 38.11 15.30 -17.77
CA SER A 112 38.47 13.89 -17.64
C SER A 112 37.37 12.97 -18.12
N VAL A 113 37.73 11.88 -18.77
CA VAL A 113 36.85 10.77 -19.15
C VAL A 113 37.41 9.51 -18.49
N HIS A 114 36.55 8.84 -17.73
CA HIS A 114 36.87 7.56 -17.10
C HIS A 114 35.92 6.50 -17.67
N GLN A 115 36.48 5.39 -18.19
CA GLN A 115 35.73 4.28 -18.73
C GLN A 115 36.15 2.98 -18.06
N LEU A 116 35.17 2.30 -17.45
CA LEU A 116 35.35 0.93 -17.02
C LEU A 116 35.43 0.02 -18.26
N LEU A 117 36.53 -0.73 -18.41
CA LEU A 117 36.69 -1.71 -19.48
C LEU A 117 36.38 -3.14 -19.03
N PHE A 118 36.76 -3.47 -17.78
CA PHE A 118 36.57 -4.79 -17.19
C PHE A 118 36.66 -4.71 -15.67
N ASP A 119 35.78 -5.42 -14.97
CA ASP A 119 35.73 -5.45 -13.49
C ASP A 119 35.39 -6.83 -12.91
N SER A 120 35.72 -7.87 -13.64
CA SER A 120 35.54 -9.28 -13.21
C SER A 120 34.11 -9.62 -12.84
N GLY A 121 33.12 -8.95 -13.46
CA GLY A 121 31.69 -9.23 -13.27
C GLY A 121 31.04 -8.42 -12.15
N ARG A 122 31.70 -7.42 -11.58
CA ARG A 122 31.12 -6.55 -10.55
C ARG A 122 29.94 -5.74 -11.09
N THR A 123 30.16 -5.00 -12.17
CA THR A 123 29.12 -4.15 -12.77
C THR A 123 27.90 -4.95 -13.27
N PRO A 124 28.04 -6.06 -14.00
CA PRO A 124 26.90 -6.92 -14.31
C PRO A 124 26.14 -7.41 -13.08
N ALA A 125 26.83 -7.75 -11.98
CA ALA A 125 26.17 -8.18 -10.74
C ALA A 125 25.45 -7.02 -10.03
N LEU A 126 26.00 -5.79 -10.06
CA LEU A 126 25.33 -4.59 -9.55
C LEU A 126 24.07 -4.28 -10.37
N ILE A 127 24.14 -4.35 -11.69
CA ILE A 127 22.98 -4.15 -12.57
C ILE A 127 21.91 -5.21 -12.27
N ARG A 128 22.31 -6.49 -12.14
CA ARG A 128 21.39 -7.57 -11.79
C ARG A 128 20.73 -7.35 -10.43
N GLY A 129 21.49 -6.90 -9.42
CA GLY A 129 20.95 -6.53 -8.12
C GLY A 129 19.87 -5.44 -8.23
N ALA A 130 20.16 -4.37 -8.95
CA ALA A 130 19.21 -3.27 -9.17
C ALA A 130 17.97 -3.71 -9.98
N GLU A 131 18.12 -4.63 -10.95
CA GLU A 131 16.99 -5.20 -11.70
C GLU A 131 16.07 -6.03 -10.78
N LEU A 132 16.63 -6.80 -9.86
CA LEU A 132 15.88 -7.56 -8.87
C LEU A 132 15.19 -6.64 -7.85
N GLU A 133 15.83 -5.55 -7.44
CA GLU A 133 15.21 -4.52 -6.60
C GLU A 133 14.02 -3.85 -7.32
N ALA A 134 14.14 -3.59 -8.62
CA ALA A 134 13.03 -3.07 -9.41
C ALA A 134 11.89 -4.10 -9.57
N GLY A 135 12.19 -5.38 -9.69
CA GLY A 135 11.22 -6.49 -9.63
C GLY A 135 10.50 -6.55 -8.28
N ALA A 136 11.25 -6.44 -7.18
CA ALA A 136 10.69 -6.40 -5.83
C ALA A 136 9.78 -5.18 -5.59
N ALA A 137 10.12 -4.02 -6.15
CA ALA A 137 9.27 -2.82 -6.10
C ALA A 137 7.96 -3.04 -6.88
N LEU A 138 8.02 -3.69 -8.05
CA LEU A 138 6.83 -4.03 -8.83
C LEU A 138 5.92 -5.02 -8.07
N ALA A 139 6.49 -6.06 -7.48
CA ALA A 139 5.74 -6.99 -6.64
C ALA A 139 5.10 -6.30 -5.42
N THR A 140 5.77 -5.30 -4.85
CA THR A 140 5.21 -4.47 -3.77
C THR A 140 4.04 -3.61 -4.28
N HIS A 141 4.15 -3.04 -5.47
CA HIS A 141 3.03 -2.32 -6.11
C HIS A 141 1.82 -3.22 -6.30
N ASP A 142 2.00 -4.43 -6.83
CA ASP A 142 0.92 -5.41 -7.02
C ASP A 142 0.27 -5.80 -5.67
N GLN A 143 1.06 -5.93 -4.60
CA GLN A 143 0.55 -6.16 -3.25
C GLN A 143 -0.31 -4.99 -2.77
N VAL A 144 0.15 -3.74 -2.96
CA VAL A 144 -0.60 -2.54 -2.59
C VAL A 144 -1.92 -2.46 -3.35
N GLU A 145 -1.90 -2.79 -4.66
CA GLU A 145 -3.11 -2.86 -5.48
C GLU A 145 -4.14 -3.82 -4.88
N GLN A 146 -3.72 -5.04 -4.51
CA GLN A 146 -4.60 -6.04 -3.90
C GLN A 146 -5.18 -5.57 -2.56
N VAL A 147 -4.37 -4.91 -1.74
CA VAL A 147 -4.80 -4.34 -0.44
C VAL A 147 -5.82 -3.21 -0.64
N VAL A 148 -5.62 -2.34 -1.63
CA VAL A 148 -6.57 -1.26 -1.96
C VAL A 148 -7.90 -1.84 -2.46
N VAL A 149 -7.86 -2.85 -3.33
CA VAL A 149 -9.06 -3.56 -3.79
C VAL A 149 -9.82 -4.19 -2.60
N PHE A 150 -9.10 -4.86 -1.71
CA PHE A 150 -9.70 -5.43 -0.51
C PHE A 150 -10.31 -4.35 0.39
N GLY A 151 -9.61 -3.25 0.65
CA GLY A 151 -10.09 -2.12 1.45
C GLY A 151 -11.39 -1.51 0.90
N ALA A 152 -11.46 -1.33 -0.43
CA ALA A 152 -12.66 -0.82 -1.10
C ALA A 152 -13.84 -1.80 -0.95
N ARG A 153 -13.62 -3.13 -1.12
CA ARG A 153 -14.64 -4.16 -0.94
C ARG A 153 -15.13 -4.24 0.51
N GLN A 154 -14.20 -4.21 1.46
CA GLN A 154 -14.51 -4.24 2.90
C GLN A 154 -15.37 -3.04 3.31
N SER A 155 -14.98 -1.83 2.89
CA SER A 155 -15.72 -0.60 3.22
C SER A 155 -17.09 -0.56 2.53
N TYR A 156 -17.19 -1.03 1.27
CA TYR A 156 -18.46 -1.16 0.56
C TYR A 156 -19.45 -2.05 1.32
N PHE A 157 -19.04 -3.27 1.70
CA PHE A 157 -19.88 -4.17 2.46
C PHE A 157 -20.13 -3.67 3.90
N GLY A 158 -19.19 -2.92 4.46
CA GLY A 158 -19.35 -2.23 5.74
C GLY A 158 -20.50 -1.22 5.73
N VAL A 159 -20.63 -0.43 4.67
CA VAL A 159 -21.76 0.50 4.51
C VAL A 159 -23.08 -0.27 4.39
N LEU A 160 -23.13 -1.32 3.56
CA LEU A 160 -24.34 -2.13 3.43
C LEU A 160 -24.74 -2.81 4.74
N ALA A 161 -23.78 -3.29 5.52
CA ALA A 161 -24.03 -3.83 6.87
C ALA A 161 -24.62 -2.78 7.80
N ALA A 162 -24.01 -1.57 7.85
CA ALA A 162 -24.47 -0.48 8.71
C ALA A 162 -25.88 -0.02 8.34
N GLU A 163 -26.22 0.09 7.04
CA GLU A 163 -27.57 0.43 6.59
C GLU A 163 -28.60 -0.63 7.00
N GLN A 164 -28.25 -1.92 6.91
CA GLN A 164 -29.18 -2.98 7.33
C GLN A 164 -29.34 -3.06 8.86
N VAL A 165 -28.27 -2.79 9.61
CA VAL A 165 -28.35 -2.65 11.08
C VAL A 165 -29.25 -1.48 11.45
N LEU A 166 -29.11 -0.32 10.80
CA LEU A 166 -30.00 0.82 11.02
C LEU A 166 -31.45 0.45 10.72
N LEU A 167 -31.72 -0.24 9.62
CA LEU A 167 -33.06 -0.69 9.27
C LEU A 167 -33.65 -1.60 10.38
N ALA A 168 -32.86 -2.58 10.87
CA ALA A 168 -33.30 -3.48 11.93
C ALA A 168 -33.59 -2.72 13.23
N ARG A 169 -32.74 -1.74 13.60
CA ARG A 169 -32.95 -0.91 14.82
C ARG A 169 -34.15 0.04 14.70
N THR A 170 -34.37 0.62 13.52
CA THR A 170 -35.54 1.46 13.25
C THR A 170 -36.83 0.64 13.33
N GLN A 171 -36.87 -0.57 12.78
CA GLN A 171 -37.99 -1.50 12.92
C GLN A 171 -38.23 -1.90 14.38
N GLY A 172 -37.17 -2.15 15.17
CA GLY A 172 -37.26 -2.36 16.60
C GLY A 172 -37.89 -1.16 17.32
N GLN A 173 -37.47 0.06 17.03
CA GLN A 173 -38.06 1.27 17.58
C GLN A 173 -39.56 1.40 17.25
N GLU A 174 -39.95 1.06 16.02
CA GLU A 174 -41.38 1.07 15.63
C GLU A 174 -42.20 0.04 16.43
N LEU A 175 -41.66 -1.19 16.63
CA LEU A 175 -42.29 -2.20 17.44
C LEU A 175 -42.44 -1.77 18.90
N ALA A 176 -41.36 -1.20 19.50
CA ALA A 176 -41.42 -0.65 20.86
C ALA A 176 -42.49 0.44 21.03
N ALA A 177 -42.63 1.33 20.03
CA ALA A 177 -43.66 2.35 20.03
C ALA A 177 -45.08 1.75 19.97
N LEU A 178 -45.30 0.70 19.16
CA LEU A 178 -46.56 -0.02 19.09
C LEU A 178 -46.89 -0.72 20.41
N ASN A 179 -45.88 -1.36 21.02
CA ASN A 179 -46.04 -2.05 22.32
C ASN A 179 -46.37 -1.05 23.45
N LEU A 180 -45.74 0.13 23.48
CA LEU A 180 -46.07 1.20 24.41
C LEU A 180 -47.52 1.68 24.22
N LYS A 181 -47.96 1.90 23.00
CA LYS A 181 -49.34 2.30 22.70
C LYS A 181 -50.35 1.24 23.20
N ALA A 182 -50.05 -0.05 23.00
CA ALA A 182 -50.90 -1.14 23.48
C ALA A 182 -50.93 -1.19 25.02
N ALA A 183 -49.79 -1.02 25.70
CA ALA A 183 -49.73 -0.98 27.16
C ALA A 183 -50.50 0.20 27.75
N GLN A 184 -50.41 1.40 27.13
CA GLN A 184 -51.15 2.60 27.54
C GLN A 184 -52.66 2.43 27.40
N ALA A 185 -53.16 1.85 26.30
CA ALA A 185 -54.57 1.59 26.07
C ALA A 185 -55.13 0.63 27.13
N ARG A 186 -54.43 -0.49 27.42
CA ARG A 186 -54.86 -1.45 28.44
C ARG A 186 -54.81 -0.89 29.86
N TYR A 187 -53.88 -0.01 30.17
CA TYR A 187 -53.84 0.71 31.44
C TYR A 187 -55.04 1.66 31.59
N GLN A 188 -55.40 2.40 30.55
CA GLN A 188 -56.55 3.29 30.54
C GLN A 188 -57.87 2.53 30.75
N GLU A 189 -57.97 1.31 30.22
CA GLU A 189 -59.09 0.41 30.40
C GLU A 189 -59.08 -0.30 31.78
N GLY A 190 -58.04 -0.08 32.61
CA GLY A 190 -57.89 -0.73 33.92
C GLY A 190 -57.50 -2.20 33.88
N ILE A 191 -57.09 -2.72 32.73
CA ILE A 191 -56.77 -4.14 32.48
C ILE A 191 -55.27 -4.45 32.77
N ALA A 192 -54.38 -3.43 32.67
CA ALA A 192 -52.96 -3.60 32.91
C ALA A 192 -52.45 -2.65 34.01
N PRO A 193 -51.40 -3.04 34.76
CA PRO A 193 -50.78 -2.18 35.77
C PRO A 193 -49.93 -1.09 35.11
N LYS A 194 -49.71 0.05 35.80
CA LYS A 194 -48.82 1.14 35.37
C LYS A 194 -47.40 0.67 35.10
N ALA A 195 -46.96 -0.39 35.79
CA ALA A 195 -45.64 -0.99 35.58
C ALA A 195 -45.39 -1.45 34.13
N ASP A 196 -46.43 -1.95 33.44
CA ASP A 196 -46.34 -2.34 32.02
C ASP A 196 -46.07 -1.14 31.12
N VAL A 197 -46.74 0.01 31.39
CA VAL A 197 -46.53 1.24 30.65
C VAL A 197 -45.08 1.76 30.85
N THR A 198 -44.64 1.84 32.12
CA THR A 198 -43.29 2.31 32.44
C THR A 198 -42.21 1.42 31.80
N LYS A 199 -42.45 0.08 31.78
CA LYS A 199 -41.49 -0.84 31.12
C LYS A 199 -41.45 -0.62 29.61
N ALA A 200 -42.60 -0.44 28.96
CA ALA A 200 -42.65 -0.15 27.53
C ALA A 200 -42.04 1.24 27.18
N GLU A 201 -42.14 2.24 28.07
CA GLU A 201 -41.50 3.55 27.94
C GLU A 201 -39.96 3.42 27.98
N VAL A 202 -39.42 2.62 28.91
CA VAL A 202 -37.97 2.33 29.01
C VAL A 202 -37.48 1.64 27.74
N GLU A 203 -38.23 0.64 27.24
CA GLU A 203 -37.87 -0.07 26.01
C GLU A 203 -37.84 0.85 24.80
N LEU A 204 -38.86 1.70 24.61
CA LEU A 204 -38.89 2.67 23.54
C LEU A 204 -37.68 3.64 23.60
N ALA A 205 -37.36 4.15 24.82
CA ALA A 205 -36.21 5.02 25.00
C ALA A 205 -34.89 4.31 24.66
N THR A 206 -34.76 3.04 25.03
CA THR A 206 -33.60 2.19 24.68
C THR A 206 -33.49 1.99 23.16
N ALA A 207 -34.59 1.64 22.51
CA ALA A 207 -34.65 1.45 21.06
C ALA A 207 -34.33 2.75 20.28
N GLN A 208 -34.77 3.91 20.80
CA GLN A 208 -34.41 5.22 20.23
C GLN A 208 -32.90 5.49 20.31
N LEU A 209 -32.29 5.21 21.48
CA LEU A 209 -30.83 5.35 21.64
C LEU A 209 -30.07 4.43 20.67
N ASP A 210 -30.52 3.21 20.49
CA ASP A 210 -29.90 2.24 19.59
C ASP A 210 -30.06 2.65 18.11
N ALA A 211 -31.21 3.22 17.74
CA ALA A 211 -31.40 3.77 16.38
C ALA A 211 -30.46 4.98 16.11
N ILE A 212 -30.28 5.88 17.10
CA ILE A 212 -29.33 7.00 16.99
C ILE A 212 -27.89 6.49 16.81
N ARG A 213 -27.48 5.47 17.58
CA ARG A 213 -26.15 4.85 17.43
C ARG A 213 -25.98 4.21 16.08
N ALA A 214 -26.97 3.49 15.59
CA ALA A 214 -26.93 2.86 14.28
C ALA A 214 -26.86 3.90 13.15
N GLN A 215 -27.60 5.02 13.27
CA GLN A 215 -27.53 6.13 12.33
C GLN A 215 -26.10 6.71 12.25
N ASN A 216 -25.46 6.94 13.40
CA ASN A 216 -24.07 7.38 13.43
C ASN A 216 -23.13 6.31 12.84
N GLY A 217 -23.42 5.02 13.06
CA GLY A 217 -22.67 3.92 12.44
C GLY A 217 -22.68 3.99 10.90
N VAL A 218 -23.81 4.34 10.30
CA VAL A 218 -23.90 4.55 8.84
C VAL A 218 -22.98 5.70 8.39
N HIS A 219 -22.99 6.84 9.11
CA HIS A 219 -22.11 7.96 8.76
C HIS A 219 -20.63 7.59 8.84
N LEU A 220 -20.23 6.83 9.87
CA LEU A 220 -18.86 6.34 10.01
C LEU A 220 -18.48 5.35 8.90
N ALA A 221 -19.41 4.48 8.50
CA ALA A 221 -19.17 3.53 7.41
C ALA A 221 -18.97 4.24 6.07
N TYR A 222 -19.75 5.28 5.77
CA TYR A 222 -19.52 6.12 4.58
C TYR A 222 -18.19 6.87 4.64
N ALA A 223 -17.80 7.41 5.80
CA ALA A 223 -16.49 8.04 5.97
C ALA A 223 -15.33 7.06 5.71
N SER A 224 -15.47 5.80 6.17
CA SER A 224 -14.49 4.74 5.88
C SER A 224 -14.47 4.35 4.39
N LEU A 225 -15.61 4.43 3.70
CA LEU A 225 -15.68 4.20 2.27
C LEU A 225 -15.00 5.34 1.50
N ASP A 226 -15.24 6.60 1.85
CA ASP A 226 -14.55 7.75 1.25
C ASP A 226 -13.03 7.59 1.34
N ASP A 227 -12.50 7.21 2.51
CA ASP A 227 -11.07 6.97 2.73
C ASP A 227 -10.54 5.82 1.87
N ALA A 228 -11.23 4.67 1.86
CA ALA A 228 -10.83 3.51 1.07
C ALA A 228 -10.88 3.75 -0.45
N LEU A 229 -11.68 4.70 -0.92
CA LEU A 229 -11.74 5.13 -2.31
C LEU A 229 -10.74 6.25 -2.63
N GLY A 230 -10.01 6.76 -1.64
CA GLY A 230 -9.10 7.91 -1.80
C GLY A 230 -9.82 9.21 -2.12
N LEU A 231 -11.08 9.35 -1.70
CA LEU A 231 -11.91 10.52 -1.95
C LEU A 231 -11.86 11.51 -0.77
N PRO A 232 -12.12 12.79 -1.00
CA PRO A 232 -12.24 13.76 0.08
C PRO A 232 -13.34 13.37 1.08
N PRO A 233 -13.16 13.65 2.38
CA PRO A 233 -14.19 13.38 3.39
C PRO A 233 -15.53 14.03 3.05
N MET A 234 -16.62 13.38 3.42
CA MET A 234 -18.00 13.83 3.19
C MET A 234 -18.42 13.87 1.70
N THR A 235 -17.81 13.05 0.87
CA THR A 235 -18.27 12.83 -0.51
C THR A 235 -19.65 12.15 -0.47
N ARG A 236 -20.65 12.73 -1.12
CA ARG A 236 -22.00 12.15 -1.16
C ARG A 236 -22.04 11.03 -2.19
N LEU A 237 -21.85 9.80 -1.72
CA LEU A 237 -21.94 8.60 -2.54
C LEU A 237 -23.30 7.92 -2.31
N ALA A 238 -23.87 7.37 -3.37
CA ALA A 238 -24.94 6.39 -3.30
C ALA A 238 -24.36 5.06 -3.76
N ILE A 239 -24.60 3.95 -3.02
CA ILE A 239 -24.11 2.61 -3.38
C ILE A 239 -25.26 1.69 -3.78
N ALA A 240 -24.97 0.79 -4.72
CA ALA A 240 -25.95 -0.22 -5.14
C ALA A 240 -26.03 -1.34 -4.08
N ARG A 241 -27.25 -1.89 -3.88
CA ARG A 241 -27.50 -2.94 -2.88
C ARG A 241 -27.39 -4.35 -3.49
N GLU A 242 -26.58 -4.49 -4.55
CA GLU A 242 -26.34 -5.81 -5.14
C GLU A 242 -25.37 -6.63 -4.26
N VAL A 243 -25.83 -7.80 -3.89
CA VAL A 243 -25.01 -8.81 -3.21
C VAL A 243 -24.98 -10.04 -4.09
N GLN A 244 -23.80 -10.37 -4.60
CA GLN A 244 -23.63 -11.59 -5.41
C GLN A 244 -23.91 -12.83 -4.55
N THR A 245 -24.56 -13.81 -5.19
CA THR A 245 -24.80 -15.11 -4.54
C THR A 245 -23.48 -15.82 -4.32
N PRO A 246 -23.16 -16.25 -3.09
CA PRO A 246 -21.87 -16.88 -2.81
C PRO A 246 -21.73 -18.20 -3.57
N LYS A 247 -20.58 -18.37 -4.24
CA LYS A 247 -20.16 -19.68 -4.76
C LYS A 247 -19.38 -20.44 -3.70
N GLU A 248 -19.51 -21.75 -3.68
CA GLU A 248 -18.74 -22.61 -2.78
C GLU A 248 -17.22 -22.42 -3.05
N PRO A 249 -16.40 -22.18 -2.01
CA PRO A 249 -14.97 -21.96 -2.22
C PRO A 249 -14.29 -23.24 -2.74
N PRO A 250 -13.23 -23.11 -3.57
CA PRO A 250 -12.42 -24.26 -3.98
C PRO A 250 -11.79 -24.97 -2.77
N THR A 251 -11.25 -26.18 -2.98
CA THR A 251 -10.56 -26.92 -1.90
C THR A 251 -9.32 -26.17 -1.40
N LEU A 252 -8.99 -26.34 -0.12
CA LEU A 252 -7.83 -25.67 0.50
C LEU A 252 -6.53 -25.91 -0.25
N GLU A 253 -6.31 -27.15 -0.78
CA GLU A 253 -5.11 -27.49 -1.53
C GLU A 253 -4.98 -26.68 -2.81
N ARG A 254 -6.08 -26.44 -3.52
CA ARG A 254 -6.09 -25.61 -4.73
C ARG A 254 -5.80 -24.15 -4.42
N LEU A 255 -6.36 -23.65 -3.32
CA LEU A 255 -6.12 -22.28 -2.86
C LEU A 255 -4.66 -22.08 -2.46
N LEU A 256 -4.05 -23.02 -1.71
CA LEU A 256 -2.64 -23.00 -1.36
C LEU A 256 -1.74 -23.02 -2.59
N ALA A 257 -2.03 -23.90 -3.56
CA ALA A 257 -1.26 -23.98 -4.81
C ALA A 257 -1.34 -22.68 -5.63
N ALA A 258 -2.50 -22.03 -5.68
CA ALA A 258 -2.67 -20.74 -6.33
C ALA A 258 -1.90 -19.62 -5.59
N ALA A 259 -2.01 -19.55 -4.26
CA ALA A 259 -1.31 -18.55 -3.46
C ALA A 259 0.22 -18.64 -3.61
N TYR A 260 0.80 -19.85 -3.58
CA TYR A 260 2.25 -20.04 -3.78
C TYR A 260 2.73 -19.71 -5.19
N ARG A 261 1.83 -19.64 -6.17
CA ARG A 261 2.17 -19.25 -7.53
C ARG A 261 2.03 -17.75 -7.76
N ASP A 262 0.97 -17.15 -7.20
CA ASP A 262 0.47 -15.84 -7.62
C ASP A 262 0.72 -14.72 -6.59
N ARG A 263 1.15 -15.03 -5.34
CA ARG A 263 1.37 -13.99 -4.31
C ARG A 263 2.63 -13.16 -4.56
N PRO A 264 2.49 -11.83 -4.67
CA PRO A 264 3.61 -10.92 -4.95
C PRO A 264 4.68 -10.95 -3.85
N GLU A 265 4.30 -11.19 -2.60
CA GLU A 265 5.24 -11.25 -1.47
C GLU A 265 6.24 -12.40 -1.62
N LEU A 266 5.81 -13.52 -2.22
CA LEU A 266 6.71 -14.65 -2.45
C LEU A 266 7.66 -14.37 -3.61
N GLU A 267 7.20 -13.68 -4.66
CA GLU A 267 8.03 -13.21 -5.76
C GLU A 267 9.09 -12.21 -5.24
N ARG A 268 8.68 -11.22 -4.47
CA ARG A 268 9.60 -10.26 -3.82
C ARG A 268 10.65 -10.97 -2.95
N ALA A 269 10.24 -11.96 -2.14
CA ALA A 269 11.17 -12.70 -1.29
C ALA A 269 12.15 -13.53 -2.12
N ARG A 270 11.73 -14.10 -3.25
CA ARG A 270 12.61 -14.79 -4.20
C ARG A 270 13.63 -13.84 -4.81
N ASP A 271 13.18 -12.68 -5.28
CA ASP A 271 14.07 -11.65 -5.85
C ASP A 271 15.08 -11.15 -4.84
N SER A 272 14.69 -11.02 -3.56
CA SER A 272 15.61 -10.67 -2.46
C SER A 272 16.71 -11.72 -2.27
N VAL A 273 16.42 -13.01 -2.41
CA VAL A 273 17.45 -14.08 -2.36
C VAL A 273 18.41 -13.95 -3.53
N GLU A 274 17.91 -13.71 -4.75
CA GLU A 274 18.75 -13.55 -5.93
C GLU A 274 19.59 -12.26 -5.88
N ALA A 275 19.04 -11.17 -5.34
CA ALA A 275 19.80 -9.93 -5.09
C ALA A 275 20.94 -10.16 -4.07
N ALA A 276 20.69 -10.91 -3.00
CA ALA A 276 21.71 -11.30 -2.05
C ALA A 276 22.82 -12.16 -2.72
N ARG A 277 22.49 -13.04 -3.66
CA ARG A 277 23.48 -13.80 -4.45
C ARG A 277 24.30 -12.87 -5.38
N ALA A 278 23.66 -11.90 -6.00
CA ALA A 278 24.36 -10.88 -6.79
C ALA A 278 25.35 -10.08 -5.93
N ALA A 279 24.96 -9.73 -4.69
CA ALA A 279 25.85 -9.07 -3.73
C ALA A 279 27.08 -9.91 -3.36
N VAL A 280 26.98 -11.25 -3.29
CA VAL A 280 28.15 -12.14 -3.11
C VAL A 280 29.10 -12.03 -4.30
N THR A 281 28.57 -11.96 -5.53
CA THR A 281 29.36 -11.79 -6.74
C THR A 281 30.09 -10.44 -6.75
N VAL A 282 29.41 -9.37 -6.33
CA VAL A 282 30.00 -8.04 -6.15
C VAL A 282 31.13 -8.09 -5.13
N ALA A 283 30.92 -8.71 -3.96
CA ALA A 283 31.94 -8.83 -2.93
C ALA A 283 33.15 -9.67 -3.43
N ALA A 284 32.89 -10.77 -4.14
CA ALA A 284 33.94 -11.64 -4.67
C ALA A 284 34.77 -10.98 -5.81
N SER A 285 34.19 -10.05 -6.55
CA SER A 285 34.92 -9.31 -7.60
C SER A 285 36.02 -8.41 -7.04
N ALA A 286 35.93 -8.00 -5.77
CA ALA A 286 36.96 -7.19 -5.11
C ALA A 286 38.32 -7.89 -4.94
N THR A 287 38.39 -9.22 -5.09
CA THR A 287 39.69 -9.96 -5.14
C THR A 287 40.24 -10.15 -6.55
N ARG A 288 39.56 -9.60 -7.55
CA ARG A 288 39.87 -9.85 -8.95
C ARG A 288 40.36 -8.57 -9.64
N PRO A 289 41.06 -8.67 -10.78
CA PRO A 289 41.54 -7.48 -11.50
C PRO A 289 40.39 -6.66 -12.08
N ALA A 290 40.60 -5.34 -12.10
CA ALA A 290 39.74 -4.39 -12.79
C ALA A 290 40.61 -3.53 -13.75
N LEU A 291 40.08 -3.22 -14.94
CA LEU A 291 40.72 -2.46 -15.99
C LEU A 291 39.91 -1.20 -16.31
N PHE A 292 40.59 -0.06 -16.30
CA PHE A 292 39.99 1.24 -16.57
C PHE A 292 40.77 1.95 -17.67
N ALA A 293 40.10 2.66 -18.57
CA ALA A 293 40.69 3.62 -19.46
C ALA A 293 40.45 5.03 -18.92
N THR A 294 41.43 5.88 -19.02
CA THR A 294 41.36 7.29 -18.65
C THR A 294 41.86 8.16 -19.81
N LEU A 295 41.14 9.24 -20.09
CA LEU A 295 41.53 10.28 -21.00
C LEU A 295 41.31 11.61 -20.29
N GLY A 296 42.30 12.50 -20.32
CA GLY A 296 42.17 13.80 -19.66
C GLY A 296 42.94 14.88 -20.41
N THR A 297 42.48 16.10 -20.24
CA THR A 297 43.22 17.28 -20.61
C THR A 297 43.14 18.27 -19.45
N ASP A 298 44.26 18.86 -19.13
CA ASP A 298 44.43 19.80 -18.04
C ASP A 298 45.00 21.12 -18.53
N TRP A 299 44.56 22.18 -17.89
CA TRP A 299 45.08 23.54 -18.08
C TRP A 299 45.42 24.06 -16.70
N MET A 300 46.66 24.53 -16.57
CA MET A 300 47.15 25.13 -15.34
C MET A 300 47.70 26.50 -15.66
N SER A 301 47.27 27.49 -14.91
CA SER A 301 47.81 28.86 -15.00
C SER A 301 48.26 29.31 -13.62
N SER A 302 49.54 29.70 -13.53
CA SER A 302 50.10 30.32 -12.31
C SER A 302 50.50 31.76 -12.62
N SER A 303 50.95 32.48 -11.59
CA SER A 303 51.47 33.83 -11.76
C SER A 303 52.69 33.92 -12.71
N ALA A 304 53.34 32.81 -13.01
CA ALA A 304 54.54 32.74 -13.82
C ALA A 304 54.37 32.06 -15.20
N THR A 305 53.47 31.06 -15.29
CA THR A 305 53.35 30.22 -16.49
C THR A 305 51.88 29.79 -16.72
N THR A 306 51.53 29.58 -17.98
CA THR A 306 50.33 28.87 -18.37
C THR A 306 50.76 27.63 -19.14
N ASP A 307 50.28 26.47 -18.72
CA ASP A 307 50.60 25.17 -19.32
C ASP A 307 49.31 24.38 -19.58
N SER A 308 49.36 23.48 -20.57
CA SER A 308 48.28 22.57 -20.89
C SER A 308 48.82 21.22 -21.29
N GLY A 309 48.16 20.17 -20.83
CA GLY A 309 48.55 18.79 -21.13
C GLY A 309 47.39 17.92 -21.51
N TRP A 310 47.66 16.74 -22.02
CA TRP A 310 46.71 15.67 -22.17
C TRP A 310 47.31 14.37 -21.68
N THR A 311 46.45 13.51 -21.14
CA THR A 311 46.80 12.19 -20.60
C THR A 311 45.87 11.16 -21.18
N ALA A 312 46.39 10.06 -21.72
CA ALA A 312 45.61 8.89 -22.08
C ALA A 312 46.28 7.66 -21.48
N GLY A 313 45.52 6.82 -20.84
CA GLY A 313 46.10 5.67 -20.17
C GLY A 313 45.10 4.54 -19.94
N ILE A 314 45.63 3.35 -19.71
CA ILE A 314 44.92 2.17 -19.25
C ILE A 314 45.53 1.78 -17.91
N ALA A 315 44.69 1.66 -16.88
CA ALA A 315 45.10 1.29 -15.54
C ALA A 315 44.51 -0.08 -15.18
N LEU A 316 45.36 -0.98 -14.70
CA LEU A 316 44.99 -2.27 -14.13
C LEU A 316 45.13 -2.20 -12.62
N GLY A 317 44.00 -2.35 -11.91
CA GLY A 317 43.97 -2.49 -10.46
C GLY A 317 43.82 -3.97 -10.07
N PHE A 318 44.71 -4.46 -9.22
CA PHE A 318 44.63 -5.81 -8.70
C PHE A 318 45.08 -5.83 -7.22
N PRO A 319 44.14 -5.96 -6.28
CA PRO A 319 44.45 -6.00 -4.85
C PRO A 319 45.11 -7.34 -4.51
N LEU A 320 46.37 -7.30 -4.05
CA LEU A 320 47.11 -8.51 -3.69
C LEU A 320 46.83 -8.98 -2.27
N TRP A 321 46.63 -8.06 -1.34
CA TRP A 321 46.40 -8.37 0.06
C TRP A 321 45.75 -7.18 0.79
N ASP A 322 44.71 -7.44 1.57
CA ASP A 322 43.91 -6.44 2.28
C ASP A 322 43.68 -6.78 3.78
N GLY A 323 44.58 -7.60 4.35
CA GLY A 323 44.43 -8.03 5.75
C GLY A 323 43.26 -8.99 6.02
N GLY A 324 42.67 -9.58 4.99
CA GLY A 324 41.51 -10.47 5.09
C GLY A 324 40.15 -9.76 5.10
N GLY A 325 40.11 -8.44 4.84
CA GLY A 325 38.90 -7.63 4.78
C GLY A 325 37.89 -8.16 3.76
N THR A 326 38.34 -8.35 2.49
CA THR A 326 37.49 -8.89 1.42
C THR A 326 36.98 -10.30 1.72
N ALA A 327 37.85 -11.18 2.27
CA ALA A 327 37.44 -12.53 2.65
C ALA A 327 36.35 -12.52 3.74
N SER A 328 36.42 -11.58 4.67
CA SER A 328 35.41 -11.38 5.71
C SER A 328 34.11 -10.77 5.13
N HIS A 329 34.21 -9.84 4.18
CA HIS A 329 33.05 -9.28 3.49
C HIS A 329 32.32 -10.34 2.64
N ILE A 330 33.04 -11.24 1.95
CA ILE A 330 32.44 -12.37 1.24
C ILE A 330 31.70 -13.31 2.22
N ARG A 331 32.28 -13.59 3.42
CA ARG A 331 31.57 -14.37 4.44
C ARG A 331 30.32 -13.67 4.94
N GLN A 332 30.37 -12.37 5.15
CA GLN A 332 29.22 -11.56 5.56
C GLN A 332 28.09 -11.61 4.51
N THR A 333 28.41 -11.41 3.24
CA THR A 333 27.40 -11.45 2.17
C THR A 333 26.83 -12.85 1.94
N ARG A 334 27.62 -13.92 2.14
CA ARG A 334 27.11 -15.32 2.14
C ARG A 334 26.13 -15.56 3.28
N ALA A 335 26.43 -15.08 4.48
CA ALA A 335 25.50 -15.14 5.60
C ALA A 335 24.20 -14.35 5.30
N GLY A 336 24.31 -13.24 4.54
CA GLY A 336 23.16 -12.50 4.02
C GLY A 336 22.27 -13.34 3.09
N VAL A 337 22.86 -14.21 2.25
CA VAL A 337 22.07 -15.13 1.41
C VAL A 337 21.27 -16.13 2.28
N GLU A 338 21.89 -16.69 3.30
CA GLU A 338 21.17 -17.63 4.20
C GLU A 338 20.06 -16.93 4.98
N SER A 339 20.29 -15.67 5.41
CA SER A 339 19.26 -14.85 6.03
C SER A 339 18.09 -14.58 5.07
N ALA A 340 18.37 -14.25 3.80
CA ALA A 340 17.34 -14.03 2.79
C ALA A 340 16.54 -15.31 2.46
N ARG A 341 17.20 -16.49 2.46
CA ARG A 341 16.52 -17.78 2.32
C ARG A 341 15.57 -18.07 3.48
N ALA A 342 16.04 -17.87 4.70
CA ALA A 342 15.21 -18.05 5.89
C ALA A 342 13.99 -17.09 5.87
N ALA A 343 14.18 -15.84 5.39
CA ALA A 343 13.08 -14.87 5.19
C ALA A 343 12.09 -15.37 4.12
N TYR A 344 12.56 -15.92 3.00
CA TYR A 344 11.71 -16.55 1.99
C TYR A 344 10.87 -17.70 2.55
N ASP A 345 11.49 -18.60 3.32
CA ASP A 345 10.79 -19.72 3.93
C ASP A 345 9.74 -19.24 4.94
N ASN A 346 10.05 -18.19 5.70
CA ASN A 346 9.09 -17.57 6.63
C ASN A 346 7.90 -16.95 5.89
N VAL A 347 8.13 -16.19 4.80
CA VAL A 347 7.05 -15.65 3.95
C VAL A 347 6.17 -16.78 3.42
N LYS A 348 6.77 -17.86 2.94
CA LYS A 348 6.04 -19.03 2.45
C LYS A 348 5.15 -19.68 3.53
N GLN A 349 5.65 -19.80 4.75
CA GLN A 349 4.88 -20.31 5.88
C GLN A 349 3.73 -19.37 6.25
N GLN A 350 4.00 -18.05 6.26
CA GLN A 350 2.99 -17.05 6.56
C GLN A 350 1.84 -17.06 5.52
N ILE A 351 2.18 -17.19 4.24
CA ILE A 351 1.18 -17.34 3.16
C ILE A 351 0.31 -18.58 3.40
N GLY A 352 0.92 -19.71 3.78
CA GLY A 352 0.18 -20.93 4.10
C GLY A 352 -0.80 -20.73 5.26
N LEU A 353 -0.36 -20.03 6.31
CA LEU A 353 -1.19 -19.71 7.46
C LEU A 353 -2.34 -18.74 7.08
N ASP A 354 -2.04 -17.67 6.33
CA ASP A 354 -3.02 -16.68 5.88
C ASP A 354 -4.16 -17.33 5.08
N VAL A 355 -3.80 -18.18 4.11
CA VAL A 355 -4.78 -18.90 3.28
C VAL A 355 -5.62 -19.85 4.12
N GLN A 356 -5.01 -20.59 5.04
CA GLN A 356 -5.74 -21.51 5.91
C GLN A 356 -6.70 -20.78 6.82
N GLN A 357 -6.29 -19.68 7.43
CA GLN A 357 -7.15 -18.85 8.28
C GLN A 357 -8.30 -18.24 7.47
N ALA A 358 -8.01 -17.66 6.31
CA ALA A 358 -9.03 -17.07 5.45
C ALA A 358 -10.06 -18.12 4.99
N TYR A 359 -9.62 -19.33 4.63
CA TYR A 359 -10.51 -20.44 4.27
C TYR A 359 -11.42 -20.86 5.43
N LEU A 360 -10.86 -21.04 6.63
CA LEU A 360 -11.64 -21.41 7.83
C LEU A 360 -12.64 -20.32 8.22
N ASN A 361 -12.26 -19.05 8.07
CA ASN A 361 -13.16 -17.91 8.31
C ASN A 361 -14.33 -17.90 7.33
N VAL A 362 -14.13 -18.25 6.06
CA VAL A 362 -15.24 -18.37 5.09
C VAL A 362 -16.18 -19.50 5.49
N VAL A 363 -15.68 -20.67 5.86
CA VAL A 363 -16.50 -21.80 6.30
C VAL A 363 -17.32 -21.44 7.56
N GLU A 364 -16.69 -20.76 8.53
CA GLU A 364 -17.37 -20.29 9.74
C GLU A 364 -18.45 -19.26 9.40
N ALA A 365 -18.13 -18.26 8.55
CA ALA A 365 -19.04 -17.20 8.17
C ALA A 365 -20.29 -17.76 7.47
N ASP A 366 -20.16 -18.78 6.60
CA ASP A 366 -21.28 -19.42 5.93
C ASP A 366 -22.20 -20.15 6.93
N GLN A 367 -21.62 -20.85 7.89
CA GLN A 367 -22.39 -21.50 8.97
C GLN A 367 -23.08 -20.48 9.87
N ARG A 368 -22.42 -19.35 10.15
CA ARG A 368 -22.96 -18.25 10.95
C ARG A 368 -24.17 -17.60 10.26
N VAL A 369 -24.08 -17.35 8.95
CA VAL A 369 -25.23 -16.82 8.19
C VAL A 369 -26.43 -17.76 8.27
N ALA A 370 -26.23 -19.07 8.00
CA ALA A 370 -27.32 -20.06 8.05
C ALA A 370 -27.94 -20.20 9.45
N THR A 371 -27.12 -20.05 10.51
CA THR A 371 -27.58 -20.10 11.88
C THR A 371 -28.32 -18.83 12.29
N ALA A 372 -27.80 -17.66 11.88
CA ALA A 372 -28.44 -16.37 12.15
C ALA A 372 -29.81 -16.24 11.43
N GLU A 373 -29.95 -16.80 10.22
CA GLU A 373 -31.23 -16.85 9.52
C GLU A 373 -32.27 -17.65 10.30
N LYS A 374 -31.90 -18.83 10.81
CA LYS A 374 -32.80 -19.63 11.69
C LYS A 374 -33.13 -18.89 12.98
N LEU A 375 -32.16 -18.17 13.56
CA LEU A 375 -32.37 -17.38 14.77
C LEU A 375 -33.44 -16.31 14.54
N VAL A 376 -33.38 -15.59 13.40
CA VAL A 376 -34.40 -14.59 13.05
C VAL A 376 -35.80 -15.24 12.98
N ALA A 377 -35.93 -16.36 12.26
CA ALA A 377 -37.21 -17.05 12.12
C ALA A 377 -37.81 -17.49 13.49
N GLN A 378 -36.96 -18.01 14.39
CA GLN A 378 -37.40 -18.41 15.73
C GLN A 378 -37.76 -17.20 16.63
N ALA A 379 -36.98 -16.12 16.52
CA ALA A 379 -37.25 -14.89 17.26
C ALA A 379 -38.54 -14.19 16.79
N GLU A 380 -38.85 -14.22 15.51
CA GLU A 380 -40.10 -13.70 14.93
C GLU A 380 -41.30 -14.49 15.47
N GLU A 381 -41.23 -15.81 15.49
CA GLU A 381 -42.30 -16.65 16.03
C GLU A 381 -42.45 -16.44 17.53
N ASN A 382 -41.36 -16.36 18.31
CA ASN A 382 -41.41 -16.08 19.74
C ASN A 382 -42.08 -14.73 20.04
N TYR A 383 -41.71 -13.68 19.28
CA TYR A 383 -42.33 -12.36 19.42
C TYR A 383 -43.83 -12.41 19.10
N ARG A 384 -44.25 -13.10 18.06
CA ARG A 384 -45.64 -13.28 17.68
C ARG A 384 -46.46 -13.99 18.78
N ILE A 385 -45.88 -15.04 19.38
CA ILE A 385 -46.51 -15.76 20.49
C ILE A 385 -46.65 -14.87 21.75
N ALA A 386 -45.56 -14.17 22.13
CA ALA A 386 -45.56 -13.29 23.31
C ALA A 386 -46.60 -12.16 23.16
N GLN A 387 -46.65 -11.53 21.98
CA GLN A 387 -47.62 -10.50 21.65
C GLN A 387 -49.06 -11.03 21.71
N GLY A 388 -49.33 -12.23 21.16
CA GLY A 388 -50.66 -12.87 21.21
C GLY A 388 -51.09 -13.20 22.65
N ARG A 389 -50.18 -13.70 23.48
CA ARG A 389 -50.44 -13.99 24.90
C ARG A 389 -50.73 -12.71 25.70
N TYR A 390 -49.98 -11.65 25.49
CA TYR A 390 -50.21 -10.35 26.11
C TYR A 390 -51.56 -9.77 25.66
N ALA A 391 -51.87 -9.78 24.37
CA ALA A 391 -53.15 -9.32 23.84
C ALA A 391 -54.33 -10.10 24.41
N GLY A 392 -54.20 -11.42 24.61
CA GLY A 392 -55.18 -12.28 25.25
C GLY A 392 -55.25 -12.17 26.78
N GLY A 393 -54.42 -11.37 27.43
CA GLY A 393 -54.38 -11.18 28.87
C GLY A 393 -53.80 -12.34 29.67
N VAL A 394 -53.13 -13.30 29.03
CA VAL A 394 -52.53 -14.52 29.63
C VAL A 394 -51.01 -14.48 29.74
N GLY A 395 -50.38 -13.36 29.36
CA GLY A 395 -48.95 -13.14 29.46
C GLY A 395 -48.60 -11.73 29.94
N PRO A 396 -47.47 -11.53 30.62
CA PRO A 396 -47.00 -10.21 31.06
C PRO A 396 -46.36 -9.42 29.89
N MET A 397 -46.34 -8.10 30.01
CA MET A 397 -45.64 -7.20 29.07
C MET A 397 -44.12 -7.49 28.97
N LEU A 398 -43.55 -8.01 30.06
CA LEU A 398 -42.16 -8.43 30.10
C LEU A 398 -41.81 -9.45 29.00
N ASP A 399 -42.65 -10.47 28.80
CA ASP A 399 -42.45 -11.50 27.76
C ASP A 399 -42.39 -10.85 26.34
N VAL A 400 -43.22 -9.82 26.10
CA VAL A 400 -43.25 -9.10 24.82
C VAL A 400 -41.97 -8.31 24.60
N VAL A 401 -41.52 -7.55 25.61
CA VAL A 401 -40.32 -6.75 25.58
C VAL A 401 -39.08 -7.63 25.37
N ASP A 402 -38.99 -8.75 26.11
CA ASP A 402 -37.86 -9.69 26.00
C ASP A 402 -37.80 -10.34 24.58
N ALA A 403 -38.97 -10.72 24.06
CA ALA A 403 -39.08 -11.29 22.72
C ALA A 403 -38.78 -10.28 21.59
N GLU A 404 -39.16 -9.00 21.76
CA GLU A 404 -38.86 -7.91 20.85
C GLU A 404 -37.36 -7.60 20.82
N THR A 405 -36.72 -7.50 21.99
CA THR A 405 -35.28 -7.29 22.12
C THR A 405 -34.51 -8.44 21.45
N ALA A 406 -34.97 -9.70 21.67
CA ALA A 406 -34.38 -10.88 21.03
C ALA A 406 -34.53 -10.83 19.49
N LEU A 407 -35.71 -10.43 18.98
CA LEU A 407 -35.94 -10.29 17.53
C LEU A 407 -35.08 -9.22 16.89
N THR A 408 -35.02 -8.04 17.52
CA THR A 408 -34.17 -6.93 17.03
C THR A 408 -32.68 -7.31 17.04
N GLY A 409 -32.24 -8.02 18.10
CA GLY A 409 -30.89 -8.58 18.19
C GLY A 409 -30.60 -9.62 17.11
N ALA A 410 -31.55 -10.54 16.86
CA ALA A 410 -31.41 -11.56 15.82
C ALA A 410 -31.30 -10.95 14.41
N ARG A 411 -32.18 -9.98 14.09
CA ARG A 411 -32.12 -9.24 12.78
C ARG A 411 -30.79 -8.49 12.60
N THR A 412 -30.31 -7.84 13.66
CA THR A 412 -29.02 -7.15 13.64
C THR A 412 -27.87 -8.14 13.40
N SER A 413 -27.87 -9.27 14.11
CA SER A 413 -26.85 -10.31 13.95
C SER A 413 -26.87 -10.94 12.55
N TYR A 414 -28.05 -11.17 11.98
CA TYR A 414 -28.20 -11.69 10.62
C TYR A 414 -27.66 -10.69 9.58
N ALA A 415 -28.02 -9.40 9.73
CA ALA A 415 -27.51 -8.35 8.87
C ALA A 415 -25.97 -8.31 8.87
N GLN A 416 -25.35 -8.32 10.05
CA GLN A 416 -23.90 -8.35 10.20
C GLN A 416 -23.30 -9.62 9.59
N ALA A 417 -23.79 -10.81 9.96
CA ALA A 417 -23.27 -12.08 9.45
C ALA A 417 -23.29 -12.17 7.93
N ARG A 418 -24.35 -11.67 7.29
CA ARG A 418 -24.49 -11.69 5.82
C ARG A 418 -23.41 -10.89 5.11
N TYR A 419 -23.05 -9.71 5.59
CA TYR A 419 -22.03 -8.86 4.97
C TYR A 419 -20.63 -9.22 5.42
N ASP A 420 -20.42 -9.66 6.67
CA ASP A 420 -19.17 -10.25 7.13
C ASP A 420 -18.75 -11.44 6.25
N ALA A 421 -19.70 -12.28 5.83
CA ALA A 421 -19.43 -13.39 4.91
C ALA A 421 -18.92 -12.90 3.53
N GLN A 422 -19.32 -11.72 3.07
CA GLN A 422 -18.74 -11.14 1.84
C GLN A 422 -17.33 -10.60 2.07
N VAL A 423 -17.09 -10.00 3.23
CA VAL A 423 -15.77 -9.49 3.62
C VAL A 423 -14.77 -10.64 3.79
N THR A 424 -15.16 -11.76 4.43
CA THR A 424 -14.29 -12.93 4.59
C THR A 424 -13.95 -13.58 3.25
N ARG A 425 -14.87 -13.58 2.28
CA ARG A 425 -14.56 -14.01 0.90
C ARG A 425 -13.58 -13.07 0.21
N ALA A 426 -13.78 -11.76 0.34
CA ALA A 426 -12.83 -10.78 -0.18
C ALA A 426 -11.43 -10.95 0.44
N GLN A 427 -11.37 -11.31 1.73
CA GLN A 427 -10.11 -11.63 2.41
C GLN A 427 -9.47 -12.92 1.91
N LEU A 428 -10.27 -13.94 1.57
CA LEU A 428 -9.76 -15.17 0.93
C LEU A 428 -9.20 -14.87 -0.47
N ASP A 429 -9.88 -14.04 -1.27
CA ASP A 429 -9.39 -13.58 -2.56
C ASP A 429 -8.03 -12.87 -2.43
N LEU A 430 -7.88 -11.99 -1.42
CA LEU A 430 -6.62 -11.33 -1.09
C LEU A 430 -5.55 -12.35 -0.67
N ALA A 431 -5.88 -13.31 0.20
CA ALA A 431 -4.94 -14.31 0.69
C ALA A 431 -4.40 -15.22 -0.42
N VAL A 432 -5.18 -15.45 -1.47
CA VAL A 432 -4.79 -16.27 -2.64
C VAL A 432 -4.19 -15.42 -3.76
N ALA A 433 -4.21 -14.09 -3.62
CA ALA A 433 -3.85 -13.14 -4.68
C ALA A 433 -4.68 -13.32 -5.95
N HIS A 434 -5.95 -13.71 -5.79
CA HIS A 434 -6.84 -13.83 -6.93
C HIS A 434 -7.12 -12.42 -7.48
N PRO A 435 -6.71 -12.09 -8.72
CA PRO A 435 -6.99 -10.76 -9.27
C PRO A 435 -8.50 -10.57 -9.32
N PHE A 436 -9.00 -9.49 -8.74
CA PHE A 436 -10.36 -9.02 -8.97
C PHE A 436 -10.41 -8.55 -10.44
N ARG A 437 -10.66 -9.47 -11.35
CA ARG A 437 -10.92 -9.15 -12.75
C ARG A 437 -12.42 -8.93 -12.88
N GLY A 438 -12.84 -7.68 -13.01
CA GLY A 438 -14.05 -7.38 -13.74
C GLY A 438 -13.95 -8.07 -15.11
N GLU A 439 -15.00 -8.75 -15.54
CA GLU A 439 -15.04 -9.45 -16.84
C GLU A 439 -14.63 -8.47 -17.95
N GLY A 440 -13.37 -8.49 -18.39
CA GLY A 440 -12.89 -7.66 -19.50
C GLY A 440 -11.41 -7.29 -19.53
N ALA A 441 -10.65 -7.44 -18.47
CA ALA A 441 -9.23 -7.05 -18.47
C ALA A 441 -8.30 -8.23 -18.81
N THR A 442 -7.95 -8.37 -20.07
CA THR A 442 -6.80 -9.18 -20.54
C THR A 442 -5.50 -8.46 -20.19
N ARG A 443 -4.59 -9.11 -19.45
CA ARG A 443 -3.20 -8.66 -19.37
C ARG A 443 -2.61 -8.69 -20.78
N GLU A 444 -2.35 -7.54 -21.38
CA GLU A 444 -1.29 -7.43 -22.38
C GLU A 444 0.06 -7.58 -21.68
N LYS A 445 0.80 -8.60 -22.12
CA LYS A 445 2.15 -8.91 -21.64
C LYS A 445 3.18 -7.94 -22.24
#